data_8b7f6fce1f74b7ac023ad677023a9a8a
#
_entry.id   8b7f6fce1f74b7ac023ad677023a9a8a
#
_cell.length_a   1.000
_cell.length_b   1.000
_cell.length_c   1.000
_cell.angle_alpha   90.00
_cell.angle_beta   90.00
_cell.angle_gamma   90.00
#
_symmetry.space_group_name_H-M   'P 1'
#
loop_
_entity.id
_entity.type
_entity.pdbx_description
1 polymer ?
#
loop_
_entity_poly.entity_id
_entity_poly.type
_entity_poly.pdbx_seq_one_letter_code
_entity_poly.pdbx_strand_id
1 'polypeptide(L)'
;MLGISLFIRPMLGFMLLSTACSSAADDHAAADQPLTTAQTKPEKSGKKGKKGSHKKDKAEAQANGLRRVGKLTDGILESSGLCAAPEAGTYFTFGDDGQQPTVWRVDGTGQQVDQFTLGAPNHDWESLSRDPSGNYYMGDCGNNGSDRQNLAILRFRPAAPGQVGKINFKYPDQTEFPPNKKERNFDCEASLWHDGQVYLFTKDRATQNTCKVYAVPDQPGNYTAKAVTKLTIPGEVTDATLAPDGHRLVLLARQELFVLDGNSWADILKATPRHISLQGAGQTEGAAFKDQNTLLITTEQGDVYELDL
;
A
#
# COMPACT_ATOMS: atom_id res chain seq x y z
N MET A 1 -35.98 50.41 -19.24
CA MET A 1 -36.20 49.92 -20.60
C MET A 1 -35.79 48.48 -20.71
N LEU A 2 -36.77 47.73 -20.97
CA LEU A 2 -36.87 46.28 -21.14
C LEU A 2 -36.01 45.78 -22.30
N GLY A 3 -35.56 44.53 -22.15
CA GLY A 3 -35.01 43.71 -23.25
C GLY A 3 -34.92 42.27 -22.84
N ILE A 4 -36.03 41.59 -22.77
CA ILE A 4 -36.14 40.12 -22.60
C ILE A 4 -35.94 39.51 -23.98
N SER A 5 -35.05 38.56 -24.12
CA SER A 5 -34.95 37.72 -25.31
C SER A 5 -34.96 36.27 -24.93
N LEU A 6 -36.09 35.67 -25.27
CA LEU A 6 -36.47 34.27 -25.15
C LEU A 6 -35.95 33.52 -26.38
N PHE A 7 -35.20 32.46 -26.24
CA PHE A 7 -34.93 31.52 -27.35
C PHE A 7 -35.37 30.10 -26.99
N ILE A 8 -36.18 29.61 -27.87
CA ILE A 8 -36.98 28.38 -27.84
C ILE A 8 -36.07 27.19 -28.25
N ARG A 9 -36.29 26.06 -27.60
CA ARG A 9 -35.77 24.70 -28.01
C ARG A 9 -36.42 24.22 -29.30
N PRO A 10 -35.78 23.28 -30.04
CA PRO A 10 -36.54 22.12 -30.49
C PRO A 10 -36.02 20.79 -29.97
N MET A 11 -36.95 19.98 -29.52
CA MET A 11 -36.89 18.53 -29.40
C MET A 11 -36.70 17.90 -30.79
N LEU A 12 -35.80 16.93 -30.89
CA LEU A 12 -35.89 15.93 -31.98
C LEU A 12 -35.68 14.55 -31.34
N GLY A 13 -36.74 13.78 -31.34
CA GLY A 13 -36.74 12.38 -31.02
C GLY A 13 -36.23 11.58 -32.23
N PHE A 14 -35.54 10.51 -31.97
CA PHE A 14 -35.34 9.42 -32.91
C PHE A 14 -35.48 8.07 -32.24
N MET A 15 -36.18 7.29 -32.88
CA MET A 15 -36.85 6.02 -32.78
C MET A 15 -35.91 4.83 -32.55
N LEU A 16 -36.41 3.91 -31.76
CA LEU A 16 -35.98 2.51 -31.60
C LEU A 16 -36.06 1.75 -32.96
N LEU A 17 -35.06 0.96 -33.22
CA LEU A 17 -35.19 -0.20 -34.13
C LEU A 17 -34.51 -1.42 -33.47
N SER A 18 -35.36 -2.35 -33.10
CA SER A 18 -35.06 -3.72 -32.72
C SER A 18 -34.87 -4.56 -33.98
N THR A 19 -33.82 -5.35 -34.05
CA THR A 19 -33.78 -6.52 -34.92
C THR A 19 -33.29 -7.73 -34.13
N ALA A 20 -34.21 -8.67 -33.98
CA ALA A 20 -33.96 -10.05 -33.58
C ALA A 20 -33.67 -10.90 -34.83
N CYS A 21 -32.77 -11.85 -34.72
CA CYS A 21 -32.69 -13.08 -35.52
C CYS A 21 -31.84 -14.05 -34.71
N SER A 22 -32.35 -15.06 -34.16
CA SER A 22 -32.83 -16.41 -34.34
C SER A 22 -31.80 -17.37 -34.99
N SER A 23 -31.41 -18.32 -34.15
CA SER A 23 -31.20 -19.77 -34.28
C SER A 23 -30.44 -20.37 -35.47
N ALA A 24 -29.48 -21.23 -35.14
CA ALA A 24 -29.46 -22.61 -35.62
C ALA A 24 -28.60 -23.49 -34.73
N ALA A 25 -29.21 -24.57 -34.27
CA ALA A 25 -28.56 -25.70 -33.63
C ALA A 25 -28.07 -26.65 -34.73
N ASP A 26 -27.01 -27.35 -34.46
CA ASP A 26 -26.78 -28.66 -35.07
C ASP A 26 -26.14 -29.62 -34.08
N ASP A 27 -26.88 -30.71 -33.86
CA ASP A 27 -26.53 -31.95 -33.19
C ASP A 27 -25.43 -32.69 -33.94
N HIS A 28 -24.53 -33.34 -33.22
CA HIS A 28 -24.13 -34.70 -33.52
C HIS A 28 -23.66 -35.49 -32.31
N ALA A 29 -24.26 -36.67 -32.23
CA ALA A 29 -24.29 -37.67 -31.22
C ALA A 29 -22.97 -38.47 -30.98
N ALA A 30 -22.80 -38.87 -29.78
CA ALA A 30 -22.63 -40.18 -29.15
C ALA A 30 -21.63 -41.19 -29.71
N ALA A 31 -20.87 -41.75 -28.86
CA ALA A 31 -20.52 -43.13 -28.48
C ALA A 31 -19.09 -43.21 -27.96
N ASP A 32 -18.62 -43.91 -27.01
CA ASP A 32 -18.99 -45.10 -26.31
C ASP A 32 -17.97 -45.30 -25.17
N GLN A 33 -18.34 -45.82 -24.03
CA GLN A 33 -17.45 -46.36 -23.01
C GLN A 33 -17.05 -47.80 -23.35
N PRO A 34 -15.98 -48.45 -22.83
CA PRO A 34 -15.99 -48.86 -21.43
C PRO A 34 -14.64 -49.05 -20.66
N LEU A 35 -14.75 -49.02 -19.36
CA LEU A 35 -14.22 -49.96 -18.32
C LEU A 35 -12.72 -50.05 -17.98
N THR A 36 -12.48 -49.69 -16.70
CA THR A 36 -11.66 -50.33 -15.68
C THR A 36 -10.15 -50.33 -15.77
N THR A 37 -9.54 -49.72 -14.77
CA THR A 37 -8.73 -50.48 -13.78
C THR A 37 -8.48 -49.65 -12.52
N ALA A 38 -8.67 -50.27 -11.40
CA ALA A 38 -8.35 -49.78 -10.07
C ALA A 38 -6.84 -49.61 -9.90
N GLN A 39 -6.41 -48.44 -9.39
CA GLN A 39 -5.09 -48.36 -8.74
C GLN A 39 -5.17 -47.47 -7.49
N THR A 40 -4.88 -48.11 -6.43
CA THR A 40 -4.43 -47.79 -5.08
C THR A 40 -4.11 -46.33 -4.76
N LYS A 41 -4.75 -45.84 -3.67
CA LYS A 41 -4.40 -44.68 -2.88
C LYS A 41 -2.91 -44.70 -2.47
N PRO A 42 -2.18 -43.57 -2.59
CA PRO A 42 -1.01 -43.36 -1.74
C PRO A 42 -1.44 -42.82 -0.38
N GLU A 43 -0.86 -43.42 0.64
CA GLU A 43 -0.96 -43.04 2.05
C GLU A 43 -0.64 -41.54 2.27
N LYS A 44 -1.44 -40.90 3.11
CA LYS A 44 -1.14 -39.60 3.68
C LYS A 44 0.07 -39.72 4.61
N SER A 45 1.25 -39.38 4.17
CA SER A 45 2.36 -39.10 5.06
C SER A 45 2.04 -37.84 5.88
N GLY A 46 1.89 -38.00 7.17
CA GLY A 46 1.59 -36.94 8.11
C GLY A 46 2.70 -35.88 8.15
N LYS A 47 2.39 -34.66 7.77
CA LYS A 47 3.20 -33.50 8.12
C LYS A 47 3.10 -33.19 9.62
N LYS A 48 3.88 -33.91 10.43
CA LYS A 48 4.31 -33.42 11.75
C LYS A 48 5.48 -32.45 11.51
N GLY A 49 5.29 -31.15 11.77
CA GLY A 49 6.44 -30.25 11.80
C GLY A 49 6.18 -28.79 11.53
N LYS A 50 5.20 -28.13 12.18
CA LYS A 50 5.11 -26.66 12.17
C LYS A 50 4.77 -25.99 13.51
N LYS A 51 4.60 -26.74 14.60
CA LYS A 51 4.36 -26.12 15.92
C LYS A 51 5.62 -25.62 16.64
N GLY A 52 6.82 -25.98 16.18
CA GLY A 52 8.09 -25.56 16.80
C GLY A 52 8.61 -24.21 16.28
N SER A 53 8.41 -23.93 15.00
CA SER A 53 8.87 -22.69 14.35
C SER A 53 8.15 -21.45 14.95
N HIS A 54 6.83 -21.45 15.00
CA HIS A 54 6.06 -20.32 15.53
C HIS A 54 6.37 -19.91 16.99
N LYS A 55 6.80 -20.85 17.84
CA LYS A 55 7.21 -20.54 19.23
C LYS A 55 8.60 -19.89 19.28
N LYS A 56 9.49 -20.31 18.40
CA LYS A 56 10.86 -19.77 18.31
C LYS A 56 10.82 -18.35 17.73
N ASP A 57 10.08 -18.15 16.66
CA ASP A 57 9.92 -16.85 16.00
C ASP A 57 9.30 -15.81 16.94
N LYS A 58 8.26 -16.17 17.72
CA LYS A 58 7.67 -15.30 18.74
C LYS A 58 8.62 -14.96 19.89
N ALA A 59 9.50 -15.89 20.29
CA ALA A 59 10.49 -15.63 21.32
C ALA A 59 11.61 -14.70 20.82
N GLU A 60 11.98 -14.78 19.54
CA GLU A 60 12.96 -13.89 18.89
C GLU A 60 12.40 -12.48 18.73
N ALA A 61 11.13 -12.32 18.33
CA ALA A 61 10.46 -11.01 18.27
C ALA A 61 10.44 -10.31 19.64
N GLN A 62 10.12 -11.04 20.71
CA GLN A 62 10.16 -10.51 22.08
C GLN A 62 11.59 -10.13 22.54
N ALA A 63 12.63 -10.85 22.08
CA ALA A 63 14.02 -10.53 22.41
C ALA A 63 14.47 -9.20 21.80
N ASN A 64 13.86 -8.74 20.69
CA ASN A 64 14.14 -7.46 20.03
C ASN A 64 13.30 -6.29 20.56
N GLY A 65 12.58 -6.46 21.67
CA GLY A 65 11.72 -5.42 22.26
C GLY A 65 10.36 -5.25 21.56
N LEU A 66 10.05 -6.05 20.55
CA LEU A 66 8.78 -6.01 19.84
C LEU A 66 7.66 -6.59 20.73
N ARG A 67 6.65 -5.80 21.07
CA ARG A 67 5.53 -6.19 21.92
C ARG A 67 4.24 -6.29 21.10
N ARG A 68 3.66 -7.49 21.01
CA ARG A 68 2.33 -7.63 20.42
C ARG A 68 1.29 -7.01 21.35
N VAL A 69 0.57 -5.98 20.86
CA VAL A 69 -0.43 -5.23 21.65
C VAL A 69 -1.85 -5.51 21.23
N GLY A 70 -2.06 -6.09 20.05
CA GLY A 70 -3.41 -6.39 19.59
C GLY A 70 -3.46 -7.10 18.23
N LYS A 71 -4.64 -6.96 17.62
CA LYS A 71 -4.92 -7.45 16.28
C LYS A 71 -5.94 -6.54 15.61
N LEU A 72 -5.79 -6.30 14.32
CA LEU A 72 -6.78 -5.60 13.51
C LEU A 72 -8.12 -6.33 13.55
N THR A 73 -9.21 -5.57 13.64
CA THR A 73 -10.57 -6.12 13.61
C THR A 73 -10.78 -7.01 12.39
N ASP A 74 -11.48 -8.14 12.59
CA ASP A 74 -11.79 -9.06 11.50
C ASP A 74 -12.52 -8.32 10.36
N GLY A 75 -12.06 -8.54 9.13
CA GLY A 75 -12.54 -7.84 7.94
C GLY A 75 -11.60 -6.73 7.44
N ILE A 76 -10.63 -6.28 8.23
CA ILE A 76 -9.49 -5.50 7.75
C ILE A 76 -8.45 -6.50 7.28
N LEU A 77 -8.46 -6.77 5.98
CA LEU A 77 -7.59 -7.76 5.35
C LEU A 77 -6.40 -7.07 4.68
N GLU A 78 -5.25 -7.73 4.71
CA GLU A 78 -4.07 -7.32 3.95
C GLU A 78 -3.73 -5.84 4.17
N SER A 79 -3.62 -5.43 5.49
CA SER A 79 -3.25 -4.05 5.85
C SER A 79 -1.92 -3.69 5.20
N SER A 80 -1.92 -2.70 4.31
CA SER A 80 -0.78 -2.29 3.46
C SER A 80 -0.18 -0.94 3.85
N GLY A 81 -0.48 -0.43 5.03
CA GLY A 81 0.10 0.80 5.56
C GLY A 81 -0.60 1.31 6.81
N LEU A 82 0.07 2.24 7.50
CA LEU A 82 -0.43 2.82 8.74
C LEU A 82 -0.08 4.30 8.84
N CYS A 83 -1.06 5.16 9.14
CA CYS A 83 -0.83 6.58 9.33
C CYS A 83 -1.64 7.12 10.51
N ALA A 84 -1.07 8.00 11.31
CA ALA A 84 -1.80 8.65 12.41
C ALA A 84 -3.05 9.37 11.89
N ALA A 85 -4.21 9.11 12.50
CA ALA A 85 -5.47 9.77 12.20
C ALA A 85 -5.56 11.15 12.91
N PRO A 86 -6.59 11.98 12.63
CA PRO A 86 -6.73 13.27 13.29
C PRO A 86 -6.94 13.17 14.80
N GLU A 87 -7.65 12.14 15.25
CA GLU A 87 -7.92 11.89 16.67
C GLU A 87 -6.75 11.16 17.32
N ALA A 88 -6.25 11.73 18.42
CA ALA A 88 -5.10 11.20 19.13
C ALA A 88 -5.29 9.72 19.53
N GLY A 89 -4.25 8.92 19.34
CA GLY A 89 -4.24 7.49 19.65
C GLY A 89 -5.02 6.63 18.64
N THR A 90 -5.44 7.21 17.50
CA THR A 90 -6.06 6.47 16.40
C THR A 90 -5.23 6.55 15.13
N TYR A 91 -5.42 5.57 14.24
CA TYR A 91 -4.62 5.41 13.03
C TYR A 91 -5.52 5.02 11.86
N PHE A 92 -5.16 5.45 10.67
CA PHE A 92 -5.75 4.95 9.44
C PHE A 92 -4.93 3.80 8.88
N THR A 93 -5.64 2.78 8.40
CA THR A 93 -5.10 1.66 7.61
C THR A 93 -6.05 1.35 6.46
N PHE A 94 -5.60 0.59 5.50
CA PHE A 94 -6.33 0.27 4.27
C PHE A 94 -5.86 -1.09 3.76
N GLY A 95 -6.61 -1.70 2.84
CA GLY A 95 -6.23 -2.98 2.21
C GLY A 95 -5.46 -2.77 0.91
N ASP A 96 -4.73 -3.80 0.53
CA ASP A 96 -3.91 -3.93 -0.68
C ASP A 96 -4.76 -4.00 -1.96
N ASP A 97 -4.13 -4.34 -3.10
CA ASP A 97 -4.73 -4.50 -4.43
C ASP A 97 -6.02 -5.33 -4.42
N GLY A 98 -6.98 -4.89 -5.23
CA GLY A 98 -8.28 -5.57 -5.39
C GLY A 98 -9.24 -5.42 -4.20
N GLN A 99 -8.84 -4.77 -3.11
CA GLN A 99 -9.71 -4.47 -1.99
C GLN A 99 -10.64 -3.29 -2.29
N GLN A 100 -11.75 -3.19 -1.56
CA GLN A 100 -12.63 -2.03 -1.64
C GLN A 100 -11.86 -0.76 -1.23
N PRO A 101 -12.17 0.42 -1.80
CA PRO A 101 -11.46 1.67 -1.48
C PRO A 101 -11.88 2.20 -0.08
N THR A 102 -11.71 1.35 0.93
CA THR A 102 -12.07 1.62 2.31
C THR A 102 -10.84 1.99 3.12
N VAL A 103 -10.92 3.07 3.85
CA VAL A 103 -9.94 3.47 4.87
C VAL A 103 -10.57 3.23 6.23
N TRP A 104 -9.95 2.38 7.04
CA TRP A 104 -10.38 2.10 8.40
C TRP A 104 -9.62 2.98 9.39
N ARG A 105 -10.33 3.49 10.40
CA ARG A 105 -9.73 4.11 11.56
C ARG A 105 -9.74 3.08 12.69
N VAL A 106 -8.56 2.80 13.21
CA VAL A 106 -8.34 1.84 14.30
C VAL A 106 -7.68 2.54 15.49
N ASP A 107 -7.85 1.98 16.69
CA ASP A 107 -7.09 2.39 17.87
C ASP A 107 -5.69 1.73 17.90
N GLY A 108 -4.88 2.05 18.92
CA GLY A 108 -3.53 1.49 19.09
C GLY A 108 -3.48 -0.01 19.37
N THR A 109 -4.62 -0.68 19.53
CA THR A 109 -4.71 -2.15 19.66
C THR A 109 -5.26 -2.82 18.39
N GLY A 110 -5.58 -2.02 17.36
CA GLY A 110 -6.09 -2.49 16.08
C GLY A 110 -7.62 -2.64 16.02
N GLN A 111 -8.34 -2.19 17.07
CA GLN A 111 -9.79 -2.26 17.04
C GLN A 111 -10.38 -1.15 16.18
N GLN A 112 -11.29 -1.50 15.28
CA GLN A 112 -11.96 -0.55 14.42
C GLN A 112 -12.79 0.45 15.25
N VAL A 113 -12.55 1.73 14.99
CA VAL A 113 -13.29 2.84 15.59
C VAL A 113 -14.28 3.42 14.58
N ASP A 114 -13.85 3.51 13.30
CA ASP A 114 -14.62 4.14 12.22
C ASP A 114 -14.09 3.66 10.87
N GLN A 115 -14.77 4.00 9.78
CA GLN A 115 -14.31 3.80 8.41
C GLN A 115 -14.98 4.76 7.45
N PHE A 116 -14.36 4.99 6.30
CA PHE A 116 -14.95 5.70 5.18
C PHE A 116 -14.47 5.12 3.85
N THR A 117 -15.27 5.35 2.79
CA THR A 117 -14.90 5.00 1.43
C THR A 117 -14.27 6.20 0.74
N LEU A 118 -13.10 6.04 0.17
CA LEU A 118 -12.43 7.08 -0.61
C LEU A 118 -13.10 7.21 -2.00
N GLY A 119 -13.22 8.43 -2.50
CA GLY A 119 -13.80 8.73 -3.81
C GLY A 119 -12.87 8.41 -5.00
N ALA A 120 -12.04 7.38 -4.87
CA ALA A 120 -11.15 6.88 -5.91
C ALA A 120 -11.04 5.35 -5.78
N PRO A 121 -10.87 4.60 -6.89
CA PRO A 121 -10.68 3.16 -6.82
C PRO A 121 -9.34 2.82 -6.15
N ASN A 122 -9.27 1.66 -5.52
CA ASN A 122 -8.02 1.02 -5.13
C ASN A 122 -7.54 0.20 -6.34
N HIS A 123 -6.43 0.64 -6.98
CA HIS A 123 -5.78 -0.16 -8.01
C HIS A 123 -4.61 -0.96 -7.43
N ASP A 124 -3.91 -0.35 -6.46
CA ASP A 124 -2.77 -0.93 -5.76
C ASP A 124 -2.26 0.09 -4.73
N TRP A 125 -3.03 0.20 -3.61
CA TRP A 125 -2.72 1.16 -2.55
C TRP A 125 -1.67 0.59 -1.62
N GLU A 126 -0.55 1.34 -1.44
CA GLU A 126 0.62 0.83 -0.74
C GLU A 126 1.14 1.74 0.40
N SER A 127 0.64 2.94 0.53
CA SER A 127 1.15 3.87 1.54
C SER A 127 0.17 4.95 1.89
N LEU A 128 0.30 5.51 3.10
CA LEU A 128 -0.49 6.67 3.52
C LEU A 128 0.35 7.63 4.36
N SER A 129 0.40 8.87 3.97
CA SER A 129 1.03 9.93 4.75
C SER A 129 0.14 11.15 4.90
N ARG A 130 0.50 12.09 5.77
CA ARG A 130 -0.29 13.30 6.00
C ARG A 130 0.57 14.54 6.13
N ASP A 131 -0.02 15.70 5.81
CA ASP A 131 0.58 17.01 6.11
C ASP A 131 0.01 17.62 7.41
N PRO A 132 0.65 18.67 7.96
CA PRO A 132 0.14 19.37 9.14
C PRO A 132 -1.19 20.09 8.91
N SER A 133 -1.59 20.34 7.65
CA SER A 133 -2.84 20.99 7.28
C SER A 133 -4.04 20.03 7.22
N GLY A 134 -3.80 18.73 7.49
CA GLY A 134 -4.83 17.68 7.51
C GLY A 134 -5.20 17.14 6.14
N ASN A 135 -4.36 17.31 5.13
CA ASN A 135 -4.46 16.53 3.90
C ASN A 135 -3.74 15.19 4.10
N TYR A 136 -4.28 14.16 3.47
CA TYR A 136 -3.72 12.82 3.42
C TYR A 136 -3.34 12.49 1.97
N TYR A 137 -2.32 11.65 1.83
CA TYR A 137 -1.70 11.28 0.57
C TYR A 137 -1.61 9.76 0.51
N MET A 138 -2.55 9.12 -0.21
CA MET A 138 -2.61 7.69 -0.42
C MET A 138 -1.80 7.34 -1.67
N GLY A 139 -0.84 6.44 -1.56
CA GLY A 139 -0.07 5.93 -2.68
C GLY A 139 -0.83 4.87 -3.45
N ASP A 140 -1.45 5.22 -4.59
CA ASP A 140 -1.96 4.28 -5.59
C ASP A 140 -0.84 4.00 -6.59
N CYS A 141 0.22 3.35 -6.10
CA CYS A 141 1.50 3.28 -6.79
C CYS A 141 2.25 1.96 -6.69
N GLY A 142 1.66 0.92 -6.11
CA GLY A 142 2.18 -0.43 -6.19
C GLY A 142 2.38 -0.85 -7.64
N ASN A 143 3.47 -1.55 -7.93
CA ASN A 143 3.89 -1.86 -9.29
C ASN A 143 4.82 -3.09 -9.31
N ASN A 144 4.34 -4.17 -8.72
CA ASN A 144 5.04 -5.45 -8.58
C ASN A 144 5.72 -5.93 -9.88
N GLY A 145 5.04 -5.74 -11.01
CA GLY A 145 5.55 -6.06 -12.34
C GLY A 145 6.53 -5.04 -12.91
N SER A 146 6.60 -3.84 -12.34
CA SER A 146 7.25 -2.66 -12.92
C SER A 146 6.73 -2.30 -14.31
N ASP A 147 5.44 -2.52 -14.57
CA ASP A 147 4.79 -2.32 -15.88
C ASP A 147 3.65 -1.29 -15.84
N ARG A 148 3.20 -0.86 -14.66
CA ARG A 148 2.18 0.19 -14.51
C ARG A 148 2.68 1.55 -15.00
N GLN A 149 1.78 2.28 -15.69
CA GLN A 149 2.02 3.62 -16.20
C GLN A 149 1.02 4.67 -15.66
N ASN A 150 0.09 4.23 -14.80
CA ASN A 150 -0.95 5.05 -14.19
C ASN A 150 -0.72 5.29 -12.69
N LEU A 151 0.55 5.42 -12.29
CA LEU A 151 0.92 5.64 -10.90
C LEU A 151 0.44 7.00 -10.41
N ALA A 152 -0.12 7.05 -9.19
CA ALA A 152 -0.66 8.28 -8.63
C ALA A 152 -0.52 8.33 -7.09
N ILE A 153 -0.50 9.54 -6.55
CA ILE A 153 -0.80 9.82 -5.15
C ILE A 153 -2.18 10.47 -5.10
N LEU A 154 -3.05 9.95 -4.25
CA LEU A 154 -4.40 10.44 -4.05
C LEU A 154 -4.42 11.38 -2.84
N ARG A 155 -4.61 12.67 -3.09
CA ARG A 155 -4.71 13.68 -2.03
C ARG A 155 -6.15 13.87 -1.62
N PHE A 156 -6.45 13.75 -0.34
CA PHE A 156 -7.81 13.88 0.20
C PHE A 156 -7.81 14.45 1.62
N ARG A 157 -9.00 14.77 2.13
CA ARG A 157 -9.27 15.07 3.54
C ARG A 157 -10.29 14.08 4.09
N PRO A 158 -10.07 13.51 5.29
CA PRO A 158 -11.04 12.58 5.89
C PRO A 158 -12.44 13.16 6.07
N ALA A 159 -12.56 14.48 6.29
CA ALA A 159 -13.85 15.17 6.39
C ALA A 159 -14.60 15.28 5.05
N ALA A 160 -13.94 15.02 3.91
CA ALA A 160 -14.55 15.07 2.57
C ALA A 160 -13.95 13.97 1.67
N PRO A 161 -14.07 12.68 2.03
CA PRO A 161 -13.35 11.57 1.39
C PRO A 161 -13.74 11.35 -0.07
N GLY A 162 -14.91 11.85 -0.50
CA GLY A 162 -15.32 11.84 -1.90
C GLY A 162 -14.58 12.84 -2.79
N GLN A 163 -13.84 13.79 -2.22
CA GLN A 163 -13.10 14.81 -2.95
C GLN A 163 -11.62 14.43 -3.00
N VAL A 164 -11.20 13.83 -4.11
CA VAL A 164 -9.84 13.31 -4.30
C VAL A 164 -9.14 14.05 -5.41
N GLY A 165 -8.02 14.68 -5.09
CA GLY A 165 -7.07 15.23 -6.06
C GLY A 165 -6.04 14.17 -6.45
N LYS A 166 -5.69 14.08 -7.74
CA LYS A 166 -4.69 13.13 -8.24
C LYS A 166 -3.37 13.82 -8.57
N ILE A 167 -2.29 13.28 -8.04
CA ILE A 167 -0.91 13.64 -8.35
C ILE A 167 -0.36 12.48 -9.18
N ASN A 168 -0.58 12.52 -10.49
CA ASN A 168 -0.07 11.49 -11.39
C ASN A 168 1.42 11.66 -11.58
N PHE A 169 2.15 10.56 -11.60
CA PHE A 169 3.60 10.64 -11.80
C PHE A 169 4.14 9.50 -12.66
N LYS A 170 5.35 9.73 -13.17
CA LYS A 170 6.20 8.71 -13.80
C LYS A 170 7.62 8.87 -13.28
N TYR A 171 8.36 7.78 -13.24
CA TYR A 171 9.78 7.81 -12.91
C TYR A 171 10.61 8.36 -14.07
N PRO A 172 11.64 9.18 -13.79
CA PRO A 172 12.49 9.78 -14.85
C PRO A 172 13.39 8.74 -15.53
N ASP A 173 13.68 7.64 -14.86
CA ASP A 173 14.63 6.59 -15.24
C ASP A 173 13.95 5.25 -15.58
N GLN A 174 12.62 5.18 -15.65
CA GLN A 174 11.88 4.03 -16.16
C GLN A 174 11.50 4.27 -17.63
N THR A 175 12.16 3.57 -18.55
CA THR A 175 11.95 3.72 -20.00
C THR A 175 11.28 2.51 -20.64
N GLU A 176 11.25 1.37 -19.93
CA GLU A 176 10.64 0.12 -20.37
C GLU A 176 9.57 -0.35 -19.38
N PHE A 177 8.49 -1.00 -19.85
CA PHE A 177 7.33 -1.42 -19.06
C PHE A 177 6.89 -2.84 -19.43
N PRO A 178 7.37 -3.90 -18.77
CA PRO A 178 8.37 -3.87 -17.67
C PRO A 178 9.82 -3.71 -18.18
N PRO A 179 10.72 -3.23 -17.35
CA PRO A 179 12.14 -3.27 -17.63
C PRO A 179 12.71 -4.68 -17.45
N ASN A 180 13.98 -4.87 -17.81
CA ASN A 180 14.70 -6.10 -17.53
C ASN A 180 14.57 -6.48 -16.05
N LYS A 181 14.48 -7.78 -15.74
CA LYS A 181 14.31 -8.29 -14.36
C LYS A 181 15.36 -7.76 -13.36
N LYS A 182 16.59 -7.49 -13.81
CA LYS A 182 17.66 -6.94 -12.98
C LYS A 182 17.52 -5.42 -12.70
N GLU A 183 16.57 -4.76 -13.35
CA GLU A 183 16.32 -3.31 -13.25
C GLU A 183 14.97 -2.99 -12.62
N ARG A 184 14.20 -4.00 -12.18
CA ARG A 184 12.89 -3.84 -11.55
C ARG A 184 13.01 -3.27 -10.14
N ASN A 185 13.13 -1.96 -10.09
CA ASN A 185 13.14 -1.18 -8.85
C ASN A 185 12.31 0.11 -9.09
N PHE A 186 10.99 -0.10 -9.37
CA PHE A 186 9.99 0.93 -9.66
C PHE A 186 8.63 0.60 -9.02
N ASP A 187 8.65 -0.26 -8.02
CA ASP A 187 7.52 -0.59 -7.17
C ASP A 187 7.50 0.36 -5.98
N CYS A 188 6.49 1.22 -5.87
CA CYS A 188 6.41 2.22 -4.82
C CYS A 188 5.52 1.70 -3.70
N GLU A 189 6.13 1.24 -2.62
CA GLU A 189 5.44 0.63 -1.49
C GLU A 189 5.38 1.54 -0.26
N ALA A 190 6.12 2.64 -0.27
CA ALA A 190 6.11 3.60 0.82
C ALA A 190 6.12 5.03 0.30
N SER A 191 5.40 5.92 0.97
CA SER A 191 5.45 7.34 0.69
C SER A 191 5.32 8.19 1.96
N LEU A 192 5.95 9.35 1.93
CA LEU A 192 5.98 10.27 3.06
C LEU A 192 5.85 11.71 2.58
N TRP A 193 4.92 12.47 3.17
CA TRP A 193 4.88 13.91 2.97
C TRP A 193 5.95 14.61 3.82
N HIS A 194 6.73 15.48 3.20
CA HIS A 194 7.66 16.37 3.88
C HIS A 194 7.85 17.67 3.08
N ASP A 195 7.63 18.81 3.75
CA ASP A 195 7.89 20.16 3.24
C ASP A 195 7.35 20.43 1.81
N GLY A 196 6.03 20.20 1.60
CA GLY A 196 5.33 20.45 0.34
C GLY A 196 5.62 19.44 -0.78
N GLN A 197 6.24 18.33 -0.46
CA GLN A 197 6.51 17.23 -1.39
C GLN A 197 6.08 15.88 -0.80
N VAL A 198 5.72 14.96 -1.68
CA VAL A 198 5.56 13.54 -1.33
C VAL A 198 6.79 12.79 -1.82
N TYR A 199 7.52 12.22 -0.89
CA TYR A 199 8.67 11.36 -1.15
C TYR A 199 8.20 9.94 -1.35
N LEU A 200 8.72 9.28 -2.39
CA LEU A 200 8.36 7.93 -2.82
C LEU A 200 9.57 7.02 -2.60
N PHE A 201 9.36 5.92 -1.92
CA PHE A 201 10.40 4.92 -1.61
C PHE A 201 10.08 3.62 -2.33
N THR A 202 11.04 3.09 -3.09
CA THR A 202 10.80 1.89 -3.87
C THR A 202 11.19 0.63 -3.12
N LYS A 203 10.42 -0.42 -3.36
CA LYS A 203 10.73 -1.81 -3.04
C LYS A 203 11.54 -2.40 -4.20
N ASP A 204 12.76 -2.78 -3.94
CA ASP A 204 13.67 -3.34 -4.95
C ASP A 204 13.34 -4.80 -5.26
N ARG A 205 12.56 -5.04 -6.29
CA ARG A 205 12.20 -6.40 -6.74
C ARG A 205 13.34 -7.10 -7.50
N ALA A 206 14.42 -6.38 -7.82
CA ALA A 206 15.55 -6.94 -8.58
C ALA A 206 16.63 -7.54 -7.68
N THR A 207 17.12 -6.75 -6.70
CA THR A 207 18.26 -7.14 -5.86
C THR A 207 17.94 -7.15 -4.36
N GLN A 208 16.81 -6.59 -3.96
CA GLN A 208 16.38 -6.44 -2.56
C GLN A 208 17.43 -5.75 -1.67
N ASN A 209 18.13 -4.78 -2.23
CA ASN A 209 19.25 -4.14 -1.55
C ASN A 209 19.30 -2.62 -1.70
N THR A 210 18.42 -2.05 -2.52
CA THR A 210 18.44 -0.63 -2.85
C THR A 210 17.03 -0.04 -2.84
N CYS A 211 16.79 0.94 -1.99
CA CYS A 211 15.59 1.77 -2.05
C CYS A 211 15.90 3.06 -2.83
N LYS A 212 15.29 3.26 -3.98
CA LYS A 212 15.33 4.54 -4.70
C LYS A 212 14.37 5.51 -4.03
N VAL A 213 14.77 6.75 -3.89
CA VAL A 213 13.95 7.83 -3.34
C VAL A 213 13.67 8.86 -4.42
N TYR A 214 12.39 9.09 -4.67
CA TYR A 214 11.92 10.14 -5.59
C TYR A 214 11.05 11.13 -4.83
N ALA A 215 10.76 12.29 -5.46
CA ALA A 215 9.86 13.28 -4.90
C ALA A 215 8.95 13.86 -5.99
N VAL A 216 7.70 14.15 -5.61
CA VAL A 216 6.72 14.86 -6.42
C VAL A 216 6.12 16.02 -5.61
N PRO A 217 5.66 17.12 -6.22
CA PRO A 217 4.91 18.14 -5.52
C PRO A 217 3.64 17.57 -4.89
N ASP A 218 3.21 18.10 -3.76
CA ASP A 218 2.02 17.67 -3.04
C ASP A 218 0.69 18.21 -3.63
N GLN A 219 0.73 18.83 -4.80
CA GLN A 219 -0.42 19.41 -5.48
C GLN A 219 -0.91 18.52 -6.64
N PRO A 220 -2.25 18.36 -6.83
CA PRO A 220 -2.79 17.64 -7.96
C PRO A 220 -2.22 18.11 -9.30
N GLY A 221 -1.86 17.18 -10.19
CA GLY A 221 -1.23 17.45 -11.47
C GLY A 221 -0.59 16.23 -12.10
N ASN A 222 0.21 16.46 -13.16
CA ASN A 222 0.97 15.40 -13.85
C ASN A 222 2.47 15.74 -13.79
N TYR A 223 3.26 14.83 -13.25
CA TYR A 223 4.66 15.08 -12.95
C TYR A 223 5.60 14.00 -13.48
N THR A 224 6.81 14.39 -13.81
CA THR A 224 7.94 13.46 -13.80
C THR A 224 8.60 13.60 -12.43
N ALA A 225 8.62 12.51 -11.66
CA ALA A 225 9.20 12.52 -10.33
C ALA A 225 10.67 12.92 -10.36
N LYS A 226 11.11 13.67 -9.37
CA LYS A 226 12.52 14.04 -9.23
C LYS A 226 13.25 12.91 -8.51
N ALA A 227 14.29 12.34 -9.11
CA ALA A 227 15.19 11.44 -8.40
C ALA A 227 15.95 12.23 -7.30
N VAL A 228 15.88 11.74 -6.06
CA VAL A 228 16.48 12.40 -4.89
C VAL A 228 17.77 11.70 -4.47
N THR A 229 17.69 10.42 -4.13
CA THR A 229 18.83 9.60 -3.68
C THR A 229 18.55 8.11 -3.86
N LYS A 230 19.56 7.29 -3.54
CA LYS A 230 19.43 5.85 -3.37
C LYS A 230 19.96 5.49 -1.99
N LEU A 231 19.17 4.74 -1.23
CA LEU A 231 19.53 4.23 0.07
C LEU A 231 19.93 2.76 -0.06
N THR A 232 20.98 2.37 0.64
CA THR A 232 21.30 0.93 0.78
C THR A 232 20.45 0.37 1.90
N ILE A 233 19.37 -0.32 1.53
CA ILE A 233 18.42 -0.96 2.43
C ILE A 233 18.35 -2.43 2.04
N PRO A 234 19.00 -3.33 2.77
CA PRO A 234 18.89 -4.75 2.52
C PRO A 234 17.51 -5.24 2.99
N GLY A 235 16.60 -5.42 2.05
CA GLY A 235 15.22 -5.83 2.31
C GLY A 235 14.23 -5.17 1.36
N GLU A 236 12.98 -5.56 1.53
CA GLU A 236 11.84 -5.06 0.75
C GLU A 236 11.12 -4.00 1.58
N VAL A 237 11.34 -2.71 1.26
CA VAL A 237 10.64 -1.59 1.93
C VAL A 237 9.14 -1.71 1.70
N THR A 238 8.35 -1.58 2.78
CA THR A 238 6.88 -1.69 2.78
C THR A 238 6.19 -0.44 3.35
N ASP A 239 6.86 0.36 4.21
CA ASP A 239 6.29 1.63 4.70
C ASP A 239 7.40 2.60 5.12
N ALA A 240 7.03 3.90 5.25
CA ALA A 240 7.91 4.97 5.69
C ALA A 240 7.18 5.92 6.64
N THR A 241 7.79 6.21 7.79
CA THR A 241 7.23 7.16 8.77
C THR A 241 8.31 8.06 9.35
N LEU A 242 7.94 9.31 9.68
CA LEU A 242 8.83 10.31 10.26
C LEU A 242 8.42 10.60 11.70
N ALA A 243 9.38 10.63 12.60
CA ALA A 243 9.15 11.00 14.00
C ALA A 243 8.54 12.42 14.10
N PRO A 244 7.74 12.69 15.14
CA PRO A 244 7.05 13.97 15.28
C PRO A 244 7.97 15.20 15.28
N ASP A 245 9.22 15.07 15.73
CA ASP A 245 10.22 16.15 15.70
C ASP A 245 10.91 16.34 14.35
N GLY A 246 10.67 15.43 13.39
CA GLY A 246 11.25 15.50 12.04
C GLY A 246 12.72 15.07 11.94
N HIS A 247 13.32 14.49 13.00
CA HIS A 247 14.74 14.14 13.03
C HIS A 247 15.04 12.65 12.80
N ARG A 248 14.00 11.81 12.69
CA ARG A 248 14.14 10.36 12.53
C ARG A 248 13.17 9.83 11.48
N LEU A 249 13.69 9.30 10.40
CA LEU A 249 12.95 8.52 9.40
C LEU A 249 13.07 7.03 9.76
N VAL A 250 11.96 6.34 9.71
CA VAL A 250 11.90 4.89 9.78
C VAL A 250 11.41 4.36 8.45
N LEU A 251 12.16 3.45 7.86
CA LEU A 251 11.73 2.62 6.75
C LEU A 251 11.44 1.22 7.28
N LEU A 252 10.19 0.80 7.16
CA LEU A 252 9.78 -0.56 7.45
C LEU A 252 10.07 -1.42 6.23
N ALA A 253 10.52 -2.64 6.44
CA ALA A 253 10.65 -3.66 5.42
C ALA A 253 10.11 -4.97 5.97
N ARG A 254 10.00 -6.00 5.13
CA ARG A 254 9.46 -7.30 5.57
C ARG A 254 10.32 -7.90 6.68
N GLN A 255 9.82 -7.87 7.94
CA GLN A 255 10.49 -8.31 9.17
C GLN A 255 11.79 -7.55 9.49
N GLU A 256 11.99 -6.37 8.94
CA GLU A 256 13.17 -5.54 9.14
C GLU A 256 12.77 -4.08 9.31
N LEU A 257 13.58 -3.31 10.03
CA LEU A 257 13.33 -1.89 10.26
C LEU A 257 14.66 -1.15 10.16
N PHE A 258 14.65 -0.03 9.45
CA PHE A 258 15.81 0.81 9.22
C PHE A 258 15.55 2.21 9.74
N VAL A 259 16.37 2.66 10.67
CA VAL A 259 16.26 3.98 11.31
C VAL A 259 17.36 4.88 10.77
N LEU A 260 16.97 6.04 10.27
CA LEU A 260 17.87 7.08 9.75
C LEU A 260 17.66 8.34 10.59
N ASP A 261 18.67 8.73 11.36
CA ASP A 261 18.64 9.93 12.20
C ASP A 261 19.43 11.07 11.55
N GLY A 262 18.96 12.32 11.68
CA GLY A 262 19.64 13.51 11.15
C GLY A 262 19.07 14.83 11.66
N ASN A 263 19.86 15.89 11.59
CA ASN A 263 19.45 17.23 12.03
C ASN A 263 18.58 17.96 10.99
N SER A 264 18.55 17.47 9.76
CA SER A 264 17.72 17.94 8.66
C SER A 264 17.30 16.79 7.78
N TRP A 265 16.28 17.01 6.95
CA TRP A 265 15.85 16.01 5.96
C TRP A 265 16.99 15.56 5.03
N ALA A 266 17.85 16.52 4.63
CA ALA A 266 19.00 16.21 3.80
C ALA A 266 20.06 15.35 4.52
N ASP A 267 20.20 15.49 5.84
CA ASP A 267 21.10 14.67 6.64
C ASP A 267 20.51 13.27 6.82
N ILE A 268 19.20 13.18 7.11
CA ILE A 268 18.47 11.91 7.21
C ILE A 268 18.68 11.07 5.94
N LEU A 269 18.48 11.66 4.77
CA LEU A 269 18.62 10.95 3.47
C LEU A 269 20.06 10.56 3.13
N LYS A 270 21.06 11.01 3.89
CA LYS A 270 22.46 10.64 3.77
C LYS A 270 22.95 9.76 4.91
N ALA A 271 22.15 9.57 5.95
CA ALA A 271 22.52 8.80 7.11
C ALA A 271 22.76 7.33 6.77
N THR A 272 23.64 6.69 7.50
CA THR A 272 23.77 5.22 7.48
C THR A 272 22.63 4.63 8.29
N PRO A 273 21.78 3.79 7.70
CA PRO A 273 20.64 3.21 8.42
C PRO A 273 21.09 2.33 9.59
N ARG A 274 20.50 2.52 10.76
CA ARG A 274 20.58 1.57 11.88
C ARG A 274 19.51 0.51 11.69
N HIS A 275 19.94 -0.74 11.60
CA HIS A 275 19.07 -1.88 11.37
C HIS A 275 18.54 -2.48 12.67
N ILE A 276 17.25 -2.86 12.67
CA ILE A 276 16.59 -3.59 13.76
C ILE A 276 15.82 -4.76 13.13
N SER A 277 16.12 -5.98 13.56
CA SER A 277 15.38 -7.16 13.09
C SER A 277 14.03 -7.26 13.80
N LEU A 278 12.98 -7.48 13.02
CA LEU A 278 11.61 -7.77 13.48
C LEU A 278 11.26 -9.25 13.24
N GLN A 279 12.26 -10.11 13.20
CA GLN A 279 12.06 -11.52 12.93
C GLN A 279 11.01 -12.13 13.87
N GLY A 280 10.04 -12.83 13.29
CA GLY A 280 8.91 -13.42 13.99
C GLY A 280 7.66 -12.54 14.09
N ALA A 281 7.71 -11.29 13.64
CA ALA A 281 6.53 -10.43 13.55
C ALA A 281 5.53 -10.90 12.48
N GLY A 282 5.98 -11.65 11.49
CA GLY A 282 5.20 -11.93 10.28
C GLY A 282 5.54 -10.92 9.18
N GLN A 283 4.65 -10.74 8.24
CA GLN A 283 4.82 -9.80 7.14
C GLN A 283 4.42 -8.39 7.59
N THR A 284 5.40 -7.56 7.91
CA THR A 284 5.21 -6.19 8.39
C THR A 284 4.95 -5.25 7.21
N GLU A 285 3.84 -4.49 7.25
CA GLU A 285 3.38 -3.68 6.13
C GLU A 285 3.04 -2.23 6.52
N GLY A 286 2.76 -1.92 7.79
CA GLY A 286 2.44 -0.56 8.21
C GLY A 286 3.21 -0.13 9.45
N ALA A 287 3.68 1.12 9.48
CA ALA A 287 4.36 1.72 10.64
C ALA A 287 3.94 3.17 10.86
N ALA A 288 3.62 3.52 12.10
CA ALA A 288 3.35 4.90 12.50
C ALA A 288 3.97 5.21 13.86
N PHE A 289 4.49 6.41 14.04
CA PHE A 289 4.90 6.87 15.36
C PHE A 289 3.66 7.09 16.25
N LYS A 290 3.66 6.46 17.41
CA LYS A 290 2.71 6.69 18.49
C LYS A 290 3.08 7.94 19.29
N ASP A 291 4.35 8.08 19.52
CA ASP A 291 5.02 9.23 20.14
C ASP A 291 6.44 9.38 19.55
N GLN A 292 7.32 10.14 20.21
CA GLN A 292 8.67 10.42 19.70
C GLN A 292 9.55 9.17 19.56
N ASN A 293 9.33 8.13 20.35
CA ASN A 293 10.21 6.98 20.48
C ASN A 293 9.51 5.64 20.24
N THR A 294 8.18 5.60 20.25
CA THR A 294 7.41 4.37 20.14
C THR A 294 6.74 4.27 18.77
N LEU A 295 7.00 3.18 18.05
CA LEU A 295 6.31 2.82 16.83
C LEU A 295 5.14 1.88 17.12
N LEU A 296 4.05 2.06 16.38
CA LEU A 296 3.02 1.07 16.13
C LEU A 296 3.30 0.44 14.77
N ILE A 297 3.26 -0.90 14.70
CA ILE A 297 3.56 -1.67 13.48
C ILE A 297 2.40 -2.64 13.24
N THR A 298 1.91 -2.69 12.01
CA THR A 298 0.91 -3.67 11.57
C THR A 298 1.51 -4.69 10.63
N THR A 299 0.86 -5.85 10.54
CA THR A 299 1.25 -6.91 9.61
C THR A 299 0.09 -7.25 8.69
N GLU A 300 0.37 -7.82 7.54
CA GLU A 300 -0.62 -8.35 6.60
C GLU A 300 -1.61 -9.34 7.26
N GLN A 301 -1.12 -10.11 8.25
CA GLN A 301 -1.94 -11.04 9.02
C GLN A 301 -2.81 -10.37 10.09
N GLY A 302 -2.69 -9.04 10.22
CA GLY A 302 -3.45 -8.19 11.15
C GLY A 302 -2.88 -8.11 12.57
N ASP A 303 -1.72 -8.70 12.88
CA ASP A 303 -1.10 -8.51 14.18
C ASP A 303 -0.63 -7.04 14.35
N VAL A 304 -0.79 -6.50 15.56
CA VAL A 304 -0.39 -5.13 15.91
C VAL A 304 0.68 -5.20 17.00
N TYR A 305 1.79 -4.52 16.74
CA TYR A 305 2.95 -4.49 17.64
C TYR A 305 3.33 -3.06 18.02
N GLU A 306 3.96 -2.92 19.17
CA GLU A 306 4.70 -1.73 19.59
C GLU A 306 6.19 -2.04 19.67
N LEU A 307 7.01 -1.04 19.30
CA LEU A 307 8.46 -1.08 19.39
C LEU A 307 9.01 0.27 19.88
N ASP A 308 9.78 0.26 20.94
CA ASP A 308 10.52 1.44 21.42
C ASP A 308 11.89 1.52 20.70
N LEU A 309 12.25 2.73 20.18
CA LEU A 309 13.43 2.98 19.33
C LEU A 309 14.62 3.58 20.10
#